data_6eb2daa0d1df5409288d200a30bdfd13
#
_entry.id   6eb2daa0d1df5409288d200a30bdfd13
#
_cell.length_a   1.000
_cell.length_b   1.000
_cell.length_c   1.000
_cell.angle_alpha   90.00
_cell.angle_beta   90.00
_cell.angle_gamma   90.00
#
_symmetry.space_group_name_H-M   'P 1'
#
loop_
_entity.id
_entity.type
_entity.pdbx_description
1 polymer ?
#
loop_
_entity_poly.entity_id
_entity_poly.type
_entity_poly.pdbx_seq_one_letter_code
_entity_poly.pdbx_strand_id
1 'polypeptide(L)'
;VPFRTLVIRGLPEDTQETMDAGKGRTMANVLELKGRNNAKQLSTVARSIYLSEQLGVEAACVNNMSPTRNELLTFIESTPQLEDTLRQASTFYTKSNHLMSTSMAALLYWTFNEIDGEACERFFDMLASGANLDEGSPILVLRNTLFDINKRGAHSDRPTRRRIVGITIKAWNKWREGATVKLLKFSPNEQFPDAI
;
A
#
# COMPACT_ATOMS: atom_id res chain seq x y z
N VAL A 1 -10.12 48.66 18.02
CA VAL A 1 -8.78 49.14 17.64
C VAL A 1 -8.57 48.78 16.18
N PRO A 2 -8.30 49.73 15.27
CA PRO A 2 -8.03 49.43 13.88
C PRO A 2 -6.72 48.66 13.77
N PHE A 3 -6.71 47.60 12.97
CA PHE A 3 -5.52 46.85 12.67
C PHE A 3 -5.16 46.98 11.18
N ARG A 4 -3.88 46.97 10.88
CA ARG A 4 -3.40 47.01 9.49
C ARG A 4 -3.45 45.59 8.90
N THR A 5 -4.05 45.47 7.72
CA THR A 5 -4.05 44.21 6.97
C THR A 5 -3.56 44.44 5.55
N LEU A 6 -2.91 43.45 4.98
CA LEU A 6 -2.49 43.44 3.59
C LEU A 6 -3.55 42.69 2.77
N VAL A 7 -4.10 43.37 1.77
CA VAL A 7 -5.05 42.76 0.82
C VAL A 7 -4.36 42.65 -0.54
N ILE A 8 -4.14 41.43 -1.01
CA ILE A 8 -3.60 41.17 -2.34
C ILE A 8 -4.75 40.67 -3.22
N ARG A 9 -4.90 41.26 -4.40
CA ARG A 9 -5.97 40.92 -5.36
C ARG A 9 -5.36 40.45 -6.69
N GLY A 10 -6.15 39.66 -7.45
CA GLY A 10 -5.73 39.19 -8.79
C GLY A 10 -4.74 38.04 -8.77
N LEU A 11 -4.66 37.33 -7.66
CA LEU A 11 -3.89 36.08 -7.60
C LEU A 11 -4.64 34.96 -8.30
N PRO A 12 -3.94 34.04 -9.00
CA PRO A 12 -4.53 32.81 -9.50
C PRO A 12 -5.19 31.98 -8.38
N GLU A 13 -6.22 31.18 -8.73
CA GLU A 13 -6.97 30.38 -7.74
C GLU A 13 -6.07 29.37 -6.98
N ASP A 14 -5.01 28.88 -7.62
CA ASP A 14 -4.03 27.96 -7.04
C ASP A 14 -3.06 28.64 -6.05
N THR A 15 -3.00 29.97 -6.02
CA THR A 15 -2.10 30.71 -5.11
C THR A 15 -2.45 30.46 -3.64
N GLN A 16 -3.70 30.14 -3.33
CA GLN A 16 -4.13 29.80 -1.97
C GLN A 16 -3.42 28.53 -1.45
N GLU A 17 -3.04 27.62 -2.33
CA GLU A 17 -2.28 26.40 -1.97
C GLU A 17 -0.84 26.71 -1.55
N THR A 18 -0.29 27.83 -2.00
CA THR A 18 1.11 28.25 -1.72
C THR A 18 1.22 29.29 -0.61
N MET A 19 0.17 30.05 -0.31
CA MET A 19 0.21 31.15 0.67
C MET A 19 0.14 30.70 2.14
N ASP A 20 -0.31 29.48 2.42
CA ASP A 20 -0.49 28.99 3.79
C ASP A 20 0.81 28.31 4.31
N ALA A 21 1.90 29.08 4.28
CA ALA A 21 3.25 28.58 4.62
C ALA A 21 3.50 28.38 6.13
N GLY A 22 2.49 28.53 7.00
CA GLY A 22 2.67 28.37 8.46
C GLY A 22 2.84 26.91 8.93
N LYS A 23 2.12 25.98 8.35
CA LYS A 23 2.26 24.53 8.50
C LYS A 23 1.83 23.90 7.19
N GLY A 24 2.77 23.40 6.41
CA GLY A 24 2.46 22.83 5.10
C GLY A 24 1.32 21.82 5.21
N ARG A 25 0.24 22.03 4.47
CA ARG A 25 -0.89 21.09 4.44
C ARG A 25 -0.39 19.71 4.05
N THR A 26 -0.78 18.68 4.75
CA THR A 26 -0.47 17.29 4.36
C THR A 26 -1.26 16.92 3.11
N MET A 27 -0.82 15.92 2.35
CA MET A 27 -1.60 15.40 1.22
C MET A 27 -3.00 14.98 1.65
N ALA A 28 -3.15 14.38 2.82
CA ALA A 28 -4.46 14.03 3.37
C ALA A 28 -5.39 15.25 3.48
N ASN A 29 -4.89 16.36 4.00
CA ASN A 29 -5.68 17.60 4.09
C ASN A 29 -6.09 18.15 2.71
N VAL A 30 -5.21 18.06 1.71
CA VAL A 30 -5.54 18.46 0.33
C VAL A 30 -6.66 17.59 -0.26
N LEU A 31 -6.57 16.28 -0.06
CA LEU A 31 -7.59 15.33 -0.53
C LEU A 31 -8.93 15.50 0.19
N GLU A 32 -8.91 15.80 1.51
CA GLU A 32 -10.12 16.13 2.29
C GLU A 32 -10.81 17.37 1.74
N LEU A 33 -10.07 18.44 1.45
CA LEU A 33 -10.60 19.66 0.83
C LEU A 33 -11.18 19.42 -0.57
N LYS A 34 -10.64 18.45 -1.32
CA LYS A 34 -11.17 18.01 -2.61
C LYS A 34 -12.34 17.02 -2.47
N GLY A 35 -12.83 16.77 -1.25
CA GLY A 35 -13.97 15.90 -0.96
C GLY A 35 -13.68 14.41 -1.14
N ARG A 36 -12.39 14.00 -1.14
CA ARG A 36 -12.03 12.58 -1.25
C ARG A 36 -12.25 11.84 0.06
N ASN A 37 -12.93 10.71 -0.01
CA ASN A 37 -13.11 9.82 1.13
C ASN A 37 -11.81 9.13 1.51
N ASN A 38 -11.64 8.80 2.80
CA ASN A 38 -10.47 8.09 3.30
C ASN A 38 -9.13 8.75 2.94
N ALA A 39 -9.09 10.08 2.85
CA ALA A 39 -7.97 10.88 2.35
C ALA A 39 -6.60 10.48 2.91
N LYS A 40 -6.52 10.19 4.22
CA LYS A 40 -5.29 9.75 4.87
C LYS A 40 -4.81 8.38 4.36
N GLN A 41 -5.71 7.44 4.21
CA GLN A 41 -5.39 6.10 3.70
C GLN A 41 -5.05 6.16 2.21
N LEU A 42 -5.85 6.91 1.42
CA LEU A 42 -5.61 7.13 0.00
C LEU A 42 -4.23 7.75 -0.25
N SER A 43 -3.87 8.78 0.50
CA SER A 43 -2.54 9.40 0.43
C SER A 43 -1.40 8.40 0.70
N THR A 44 -1.57 7.52 1.69
CA THR A 44 -0.57 6.52 2.05
C THR A 44 -0.44 5.43 0.98
N VAL A 45 -1.57 4.94 0.47
CA VAL A 45 -1.62 3.92 -0.60
C VAL A 45 -1.04 4.48 -1.89
N ALA A 46 -1.49 5.66 -2.31
CA ALA A 46 -1.00 6.32 -3.51
C ALA A 46 0.51 6.54 -3.48
N ARG A 47 1.06 6.99 -2.33
CA ARG A 47 2.51 7.14 -2.18
C ARG A 47 3.24 5.81 -2.32
N SER A 48 2.71 4.73 -1.75
CA SER A 48 3.33 3.41 -1.82
C SER A 48 3.34 2.87 -3.26
N ILE A 49 2.21 3.01 -3.97
CA ILE A 49 2.07 2.56 -5.37
C ILE A 49 2.92 3.45 -6.29
N TYR A 50 2.89 4.78 -6.12
CA TYR A 50 3.75 5.70 -6.88
C TYR A 50 5.24 5.31 -6.78
N LEU A 51 5.72 5.03 -5.57
CA LEU A 51 7.10 4.61 -5.36
C LEU A 51 7.40 3.25 -6.02
N SER A 52 6.45 2.33 -6.02
CA SER A 52 6.63 1.03 -6.67
C SER A 52 6.72 1.16 -8.19
N GLU A 53 5.95 2.03 -8.80
CA GLU A 53 6.01 2.29 -10.25
C GLU A 53 7.30 2.98 -10.67
N GLN A 54 7.81 3.90 -9.84
CA GLN A 54 9.02 4.63 -10.17
C GLN A 54 10.32 3.86 -9.87
N LEU A 55 10.34 3.06 -8.82
CA LEU A 55 11.57 2.50 -8.23
C LEU A 55 11.47 1.00 -7.93
N GLY A 56 10.34 0.37 -8.22
CA GLY A 56 10.07 -1.03 -7.91
C GLY A 56 9.46 -1.28 -6.52
N VAL A 57 8.85 -2.44 -6.36
CA VAL A 57 8.08 -2.83 -5.17
C VAL A 57 8.92 -2.82 -3.89
N GLU A 58 10.18 -3.26 -3.97
CA GLU A 58 11.10 -3.21 -2.83
C GLU A 58 11.30 -1.79 -2.31
N ALA A 59 11.51 -0.82 -3.22
CA ALA A 59 11.71 0.58 -2.85
C ALA A 59 10.49 1.15 -2.12
N ALA A 60 9.28 0.77 -2.49
CA ALA A 60 8.06 1.17 -1.79
C ALA A 60 8.02 0.67 -0.32
N CYS A 61 8.74 -0.41 0.00
CA CYS A 61 8.83 -0.94 1.36
C CYS A 61 9.85 -0.21 2.23
N VAL A 62 11.01 0.19 1.66
CA VAL A 62 12.18 0.64 2.44
C VAL A 62 12.57 2.09 2.20
N ASN A 63 12.13 2.72 1.12
CA ASN A 63 12.57 4.03 0.71
C ASN A 63 11.98 5.15 1.60
N ASN A 64 12.81 6.16 1.87
CA ASN A 64 12.42 7.40 2.55
C ASN A 64 11.92 8.49 1.61
N MET A 65 12.10 8.30 0.31
CA MET A 65 11.67 9.29 -0.67
C MET A 65 10.16 9.55 -0.52
N SER A 66 9.83 10.80 -0.59
CA SER A 66 8.43 11.23 -0.68
C SER A 66 8.29 12.00 -1.98
N PRO A 67 7.34 11.61 -2.84
CA PRO A 67 6.99 12.46 -3.96
C PRO A 67 6.58 13.83 -3.44
N THR A 68 6.79 14.85 -4.24
CA THR A 68 6.24 16.17 -3.96
C THR A 68 4.72 16.10 -3.88
N ARG A 69 4.12 17.09 -3.25
CA ARG A 69 2.65 17.16 -3.15
C ARG A 69 1.99 17.16 -4.54
N ASN A 70 2.54 17.93 -5.47
CA ASN A 70 1.98 18.04 -6.81
C ASN A 70 2.11 16.74 -7.60
N GLU A 71 3.26 16.06 -7.54
CA GLU A 71 3.44 14.74 -8.18
C GLU A 71 2.43 13.73 -7.66
N LEU A 72 2.27 13.66 -6.34
CA LEU A 72 1.33 12.71 -5.75
C LEU A 72 -0.13 13.06 -6.05
N LEU A 73 -0.48 14.35 -6.08
CA LEU A 73 -1.82 14.78 -6.44
C LEU A 73 -2.13 14.46 -7.91
N THR A 74 -1.22 14.78 -8.83
CA THR A 74 -1.34 14.45 -10.25
C THR A 74 -1.50 12.94 -10.43
N PHE A 75 -0.71 12.15 -9.73
CA PHE A 75 -0.80 10.69 -9.77
C PHE A 75 -2.17 10.18 -9.31
N ILE A 76 -2.69 10.70 -8.18
CA ILE A 76 -4.01 10.31 -7.66
C ILE A 76 -5.13 10.69 -8.65
N GLU A 77 -5.05 11.86 -9.25
CA GLU A 77 -6.06 12.36 -10.21
C GLU A 77 -6.02 11.59 -11.54
N SER A 78 -4.85 11.17 -11.97
CA SER A 78 -4.68 10.38 -13.22
C SER A 78 -4.93 8.88 -13.05
N THR A 79 -5.05 8.38 -11.81
CA THR A 79 -5.11 6.94 -11.50
C THR A 79 -6.35 6.62 -10.64
N PRO A 80 -7.56 6.65 -11.21
CA PRO A 80 -8.80 6.40 -10.47
C PRO A 80 -8.87 5.01 -9.82
N GLN A 81 -8.15 4.03 -10.37
CA GLN A 81 -8.04 2.67 -9.83
C GLN A 81 -7.49 2.60 -8.41
N LEU A 82 -6.80 3.65 -7.93
CA LEU A 82 -6.30 3.73 -6.56
C LEU A 82 -7.41 3.63 -5.49
N GLU A 83 -8.59 4.16 -5.77
CA GLU A 83 -9.73 4.09 -4.85
C GLU A 83 -10.28 2.66 -4.76
N ASP A 84 -10.34 1.94 -5.88
CA ASP A 84 -10.77 0.54 -5.92
C ASP A 84 -9.75 -0.35 -5.20
N THR A 85 -8.46 -0.15 -5.45
CA THR A 85 -7.38 -0.85 -4.77
C THR A 85 -7.40 -0.60 -3.26
N LEU A 86 -7.62 0.64 -2.83
CA LEU A 86 -7.80 0.98 -1.42
C LEU A 86 -9.01 0.25 -0.81
N ARG A 87 -10.12 0.18 -1.52
CA ARG A 87 -11.34 -0.51 -1.06
C ARG A 87 -11.10 -2.02 -0.91
N GLN A 88 -10.48 -2.66 -1.91
CA GLN A 88 -10.10 -4.08 -1.85
C GLN A 88 -9.17 -4.36 -0.67
N ALA A 89 -8.12 -3.57 -0.52
CA ALA A 89 -7.16 -3.72 0.57
C ALA A 89 -7.78 -3.47 1.96
N SER A 90 -8.72 -2.54 2.08
CA SER A 90 -9.43 -2.28 3.33
C SER A 90 -10.38 -3.42 3.68
N THR A 91 -11.05 -3.98 2.68
CA THR A 91 -11.90 -5.16 2.85
C THR A 91 -11.08 -6.38 3.26
N PHE A 92 -9.95 -6.61 2.62
CA PHE A 92 -9.01 -7.66 3.00
C PHE A 92 -8.50 -7.47 4.43
N TYR A 93 -8.09 -6.26 4.82
CA TYR A 93 -7.62 -5.95 6.16
C TYR A 93 -8.63 -6.37 7.22
N THR A 94 -9.91 -6.07 7.01
CA THR A 94 -10.98 -6.44 7.93
C THR A 94 -11.27 -7.94 7.91
N LYS A 95 -11.45 -8.53 6.73
CA LYS A 95 -11.76 -9.96 6.57
C LYS A 95 -10.65 -10.89 7.08
N SER A 96 -9.39 -10.48 6.92
CA SER A 96 -8.22 -11.28 7.32
C SER A 96 -7.88 -11.18 8.81
N ASN A 97 -8.66 -10.41 9.58
CA ASN A 97 -8.31 -10.06 10.97
C ASN A 97 -6.91 -9.41 11.07
N HIS A 98 -6.67 -8.43 10.19
CA HIS A 98 -5.49 -7.56 10.22
C HIS A 98 -4.15 -8.28 9.95
N LEU A 99 -4.12 -9.27 9.06
CA LEU A 99 -2.90 -10.03 8.73
C LEU A 99 -1.75 -9.16 8.23
N MET A 100 -2.06 -8.07 7.51
CA MET A 100 -1.09 -7.04 7.11
C MET A 100 -1.77 -5.67 7.01
N SER A 101 -1.00 -4.58 7.02
CA SER A 101 -1.58 -3.24 6.91
C SER A 101 -2.25 -3.00 5.56
N THR A 102 -3.26 -2.12 5.53
CA THR A 102 -3.96 -1.74 4.31
C THR A 102 -3.01 -1.26 3.20
N SER A 103 -1.95 -0.52 3.54
CA SER A 103 -0.98 -0.02 2.55
C SER A 103 -0.12 -1.14 1.95
N MET A 104 0.25 -2.17 2.71
CA MET A 104 0.95 -3.34 2.17
C MET A 104 0.04 -4.20 1.30
N ALA A 105 -1.19 -4.42 1.76
CA ALA A 105 -2.20 -5.13 0.97
C ALA A 105 -2.47 -4.40 -0.35
N ALA A 106 -2.66 -3.08 -0.34
CA ALA A 106 -2.89 -2.30 -1.53
C ALA A 106 -1.73 -2.36 -2.53
N LEU A 107 -0.49 -2.28 -2.05
CA LEU A 107 0.70 -2.44 -2.89
C LEU A 107 0.72 -3.81 -3.58
N LEU A 108 0.40 -4.87 -2.85
CA LEU A 108 0.37 -6.24 -3.39
C LEU A 108 -0.82 -6.47 -4.32
N TYR A 109 -2.02 -5.93 -3.99
CA TYR A 109 -3.17 -5.95 -4.91
C TYR A 109 -2.82 -5.27 -6.23
N TRP A 110 -2.21 -4.07 -6.17
CA TRP A 110 -1.75 -3.36 -7.36
C TRP A 110 -0.81 -4.22 -8.19
N THR A 111 0.25 -4.73 -7.57
CA THR A 111 1.29 -5.53 -8.25
C THR A 111 0.73 -6.82 -8.87
N PHE A 112 -0.13 -7.55 -8.14
CA PHE A 112 -0.66 -8.83 -8.63
C PHE A 112 -1.78 -8.65 -9.65
N ASN A 113 -2.56 -7.57 -9.52
CA ASN A 113 -3.65 -7.28 -10.46
C ASN A 113 -3.13 -6.92 -11.85
N GLU A 114 -1.95 -6.29 -11.95
CA GLU A 114 -1.28 -6.04 -13.23
C GLU A 114 -0.84 -7.34 -13.93
N ILE A 115 -0.62 -8.41 -13.18
CA ILE A 115 -0.21 -9.70 -13.72
C ILE A 115 -1.43 -10.56 -14.09
N ASP A 116 -2.36 -10.72 -13.13
CA ASP A 116 -3.56 -11.55 -13.30
C ASP A 116 -4.60 -11.17 -12.23
N GLY A 117 -5.57 -10.36 -12.63
CA GLY A 117 -6.59 -9.83 -11.72
C GLY A 117 -7.49 -10.90 -11.10
N GLU A 118 -7.88 -11.94 -11.85
CA GLU A 118 -8.70 -13.03 -11.30
C GLU A 118 -7.91 -13.87 -10.29
N ALA A 119 -6.66 -14.16 -10.59
CA ALA A 119 -5.78 -14.88 -9.66
C ALA A 119 -5.51 -14.02 -8.41
N CYS A 120 -5.34 -12.71 -8.56
CA CYS A 120 -5.17 -11.77 -7.46
C CYS A 120 -6.34 -11.84 -6.48
N GLU A 121 -7.56 -11.71 -6.97
CA GLU A 121 -8.77 -11.79 -6.13
C GLU A 121 -8.84 -13.15 -5.41
N ARG A 122 -8.66 -14.25 -6.13
CA ARG A 122 -8.66 -15.60 -5.53
C ARG A 122 -7.60 -15.77 -4.44
N PHE A 123 -6.38 -15.31 -4.71
CA PHE A 123 -5.28 -15.39 -3.74
C PHE A 123 -5.61 -14.66 -2.44
N PHE A 124 -6.11 -13.43 -2.53
CA PHE A 124 -6.44 -12.64 -1.34
C PHE A 124 -7.69 -13.15 -0.61
N ASP A 125 -8.69 -13.66 -1.32
CA ASP A 125 -9.86 -14.28 -0.68
C ASP A 125 -9.49 -15.55 0.10
N MET A 126 -8.64 -16.41 -0.48
CA MET A 126 -8.11 -17.59 0.20
C MET A 126 -7.21 -17.20 1.38
N LEU A 127 -6.36 -16.19 1.23
CA LEU A 127 -5.51 -15.68 2.31
C LEU A 127 -6.34 -15.06 3.44
N ALA A 128 -7.41 -14.33 3.12
CA ALA A 128 -8.29 -13.70 4.11
C ALA A 128 -9.11 -14.74 4.89
N SER A 129 -9.73 -15.67 4.19
CA SER A 129 -10.64 -16.67 4.81
C SER A 129 -9.87 -17.82 5.46
N GLY A 130 -8.77 -18.25 4.87
CA GLY A 130 -8.07 -19.47 5.24
C GLY A 130 -8.85 -20.75 4.87
N ALA A 131 -9.94 -20.62 4.12
CA ALA A 131 -10.79 -21.74 3.72
C ALA A 131 -10.20 -22.49 2.51
N ASN A 132 -10.47 -23.80 2.45
CA ASN A 132 -10.08 -24.66 1.34
C ASN A 132 -8.58 -24.63 1.02
N LEU A 133 -7.76 -24.54 2.05
CA LEU A 133 -6.29 -24.57 1.95
C LEU A 133 -5.76 -25.93 2.43
N ASP A 134 -5.21 -26.70 1.51
CA ASP A 134 -4.56 -27.97 1.81
C ASP A 134 -3.27 -27.78 2.60
N GLU A 135 -2.86 -28.82 3.32
CA GLU A 135 -1.55 -28.86 3.97
C GLU A 135 -0.44 -28.66 2.93
N GLY A 136 0.50 -27.76 3.22
CA GLY A 136 1.56 -27.37 2.29
C GLY A 136 1.16 -26.33 1.24
N SER A 137 -0.08 -25.83 1.24
CA SER A 137 -0.47 -24.68 0.42
C SER A 137 0.40 -23.47 0.74
N PRO A 138 1.02 -22.81 -0.25
CA PRO A 138 1.79 -21.58 -0.03
C PRO A 138 0.99 -20.50 0.68
N ILE A 139 -0.31 -20.42 0.41
CA ILE A 139 -1.21 -19.44 1.05
C ILE A 139 -1.41 -19.78 2.53
N LEU A 140 -1.59 -21.06 2.89
CA LEU A 140 -1.72 -21.48 4.29
C LEU A 140 -0.43 -21.20 5.07
N VAL A 141 0.72 -21.54 4.52
CA VAL A 141 2.03 -21.29 5.12
C VAL A 141 2.28 -19.79 5.27
N LEU A 142 1.91 -18.97 4.27
CA LEU A 142 1.96 -17.51 4.36
C LEU A 142 1.08 -17.01 5.50
N ARG A 143 -0.18 -17.45 5.55
CA ARG A 143 -1.15 -17.01 6.57
C ARG A 143 -0.61 -17.27 7.98
N ASN A 144 -0.11 -18.47 8.25
CA ASN A 144 0.48 -18.83 9.53
C ASN A 144 1.71 -17.97 9.85
N THR A 145 2.58 -17.74 8.86
CA THR A 145 3.76 -16.88 9.01
C THR A 145 3.38 -15.44 9.37
N LEU A 146 2.35 -14.89 8.72
CA LEU A 146 1.86 -13.54 9.02
C LEU A 146 1.25 -13.44 10.43
N PHE A 147 0.50 -14.45 10.86
CA PHE A 147 0.01 -14.53 12.24
C PHE A 147 1.15 -14.53 13.26
N ASP A 148 2.22 -15.28 13.00
CA ASP A 148 3.37 -15.33 13.90
C ASP A 148 4.13 -14.00 13.95
N ILE A 149 4.25 -13.30 12.82
CA ILE A 149 4.81 -11.94 12.78
C ILE A 149 3.94 -10.99 13.62
N ASN A 150 2.63 -11.08 13.47
CA ASN A 150 1.67 -10.23 14.18
C ASN A 150 1.73 -10.42 15.69
N LYS A 151 1.82 -11.65 16.17
CA LYS A 151 1.95 -11.96 17.61
C LYS A 151 3.19 -11.33 18.24
N ARG A 152 4.25 -11.13 17.47
CA ARG A 152 5.51 -10.55 17.97
C ARG A 152 5.51 -9.02 18.01
N GLY A 153 4.42 -8.36 17.61
CA GLY A 153 4.24 -6.91 17.69
C GLY A 153 5.08 -6.08 16.70
N ALA A 154 5.73 -6.73 15.72
CA ALA A 154 6.59 -6.06 14.74
C ALA A 154 5.80 -5.72 13.47
N HIS A 155 5.12 -4.56 13.40
CA HIS A 155 4.19 -4.30 12.29
C HIS A 155 4.55 -3.13 11.39
N SER A 156 5.41 -2.22 11.80
CA SER A 156 5.52 -0.93 11.12
C SER A 156 6.92 -0.53 10.70
N ASP A 157 7.95 -1.22 11.14
CA ASP A 157 9.32 -0.94 10.75
C ASP A 157 9.61 -1.43 9.32
N ARG A 158 10.53 -0.77 8.64
CA ARG A 158 10.83 -1.06 7.23
C ARG A 158 11.33 -2.48 6.97
N PRO A 159 12.24 -3.04 7.77
CA PRO A 159 12.65 -4.43 7.61
C PRO A 159 11.48 -5.41 7.65
N THR A 160 10.52 -5.20 8.56
CA THR A 160 9.33 -6.04 8.65
C THR A 160 8.41 -5.85 7.44
N ARG A 161 8.19 -4.62 6.96
CA ARG A 161 7.41 -4.35 5.74
C ARG A 161 8.03 -5.04 4.53
N ARG A 162 9.34 -4.89 4.32
CA ARG A 162 10.08 -5.56 3.25
C ARG A 162 9.91 -7.08 3.35
N ARG A 163 10.02 -7.63 4.54
CA ARG A 163 9.85 -9.06 4.80
C ARG A 163 8.43 -9.54 4.46
N ILE A 164 7.40 -8.87 4.93
CA ILE A 164 6.00 -9.24 4.70
C ILE A 164 5.68 -9.21 3.21
N VAL A 165 6.05 -8.15 2.50
CA VAL A 165 5.81 -8.04 1.06
C VAL A 165 6.59 -9.10 0.29
N GLY A 166 7.88 -9.28 0.58
CA GLY A 166 8.72 -10.29 -0.08
C GLY A 166 8.25 -11.72 0.14
N ILE A 167 7.86 -12.10 1.38
CA ILE A 167 7.28 -13.42 1.64
C ILE A 167 5.95 -13.62 0.91
N THR A 168 5.13 -12.56 0.83
CA THR A 168 3.84 -12.65 0.13
C THR A 168 4.03 -12.85 -1.37
N ILE A 169 4.98 -12.16 -1.99
CA ILE A 169 5.32 -12.38 -3.41
C ILE A 169 5.84 -13.81 -3.62
N LYS A 170 6.70 -14.32 -2.74
CA LYS A 170 7.17 -15.72 -2.82
C LYS A 170 6.01 -16.72 -2.71
N ALA A 171 5.04 -16.46 -1.83
CA ALA A 171 3.86 -17.31 -1.69
C ALA A 171 2.97 -17.24 -2.94
N TRP A 172 2.75 -16.03 -3.48
CA TRP A 172 2.05 -15.81 -4.74
C TRP A 172 2.67 -16.62 -5.87
N ASN A 173 3.98 -16.49 -6.11
CA ASN A 173 4.69 -17.20 -7.17
C ASN A 173 4.55 -18.72 -7.00
N LYS A 174 4.79 -19.25 -5.79
CA LYS A 174 4.64 -20.67 -5.50
C LYS A 174 3.22 -21.20 -5.67
N TRP A 175 2.23 -20.39 -5.32
CA TRP A 175 0.83 -20.77 -5.53
C TRP A 175 0.46 -20.78 -7.01
N ARG A 176 0.93 -19.83 -7.80
CA ARG A 176 0.73 -19.80 -9.26
C ARG A 176 1.41 -20.96 -9.97
N GLU A 177 2.56 -21.42 -9.48
CA GLU A 177 3.27 -22.61 -9.95
C GLU A 177 2.56 -23.92 -9.54
N GLY A 178 1.53 -23.88 -8.72
CA GLY A 178 0.90 -25.09 -8.14
C GLY A 178 1.81 -25.86 -7.18
N ALA A 179 2.84 -25.21 -6.65
CA ALA A 179 3.82 -25.83 -5.78
C ALA A 179 3.30 -26.01 -4.34
N THR A 180 3.81 -27.01 -3.64
CA THR A 180 3.64 -27.15 -2.19
C THR A 180 4.89 -26.69 -1.47
N VAL A 181 4.72 -26.06 -0.30
CA VAL A 181 5.83 -25.55 0.50
C VAL A 181 5.66 -25.93 1.97
N LYS A 182 6.77 -26.28 2.64
CA LYS A 182 6.77 -26.53 4.08
C LYS A 182 7.04 -25.25 4.88
N LEU A 183 7.73 -24.29 4.26
CA LEU A 183 8.18 -23.08 4.92
C LEU A 183 8.43 -21.98 3.89
N LEU A 184 7.98 -20.77 4.23
CA LEU A 184 8.29 -19.54 3.51
C LEU A 184 9.25 -18.71 4.34
N LYS A 185 10.43 -18.42 3.79
CA LYS A 185 11.44 -17.54 4.41
C LYS A 185 11.84 -16.46 3.44
N PHE A 186 12.14 -15.29 3.99
CA PHE A 186 12.76 -14.19 3.29
C PHE A 186 13.76 -13.53 4.23
N SER A 187 15.05 -13.61 3.86
CA SER A 187 16.14 -13.10 4.67
C SER A 187 16.40 -11.61 4.40
N PRO A 188 16.94 -10.84 5.35
CA PRO A 188 17.22 -9.42 5.15
C PRO A 188 18.10 -9.10 3.93
N ASN A 189 19.09 -9.96 3.65
CA ASN A 189 20.04 -9.78 2.55
C ASN A 189 19.67 -10.58 1.29
N GLU A 190 18.49 -11.18 1.27
CA GLU A 190 18.01 -11.92 0.10
C GLU A 190 17.56 -10.93 -0.98
N GLN A 191 17.83 -11.27 -2.26
CA GLN A 191 17.31 -10.51 -3.38
C GLN A 191 15.78 -10.45 -3.31
N PHE A 192 15.22 -9.27 -3.52
CA PHE A 192 13.78 -9.10 -3.46
C PHE A 192 13.13 -9.83 -4.63
N PRO A 193 12.07 -10.63 -4.37
CA PRO A 193 11.44 -11.42 -5.42
C PRO A 193 10.59 -10.53 -6.33
N ASP A 194 10.61 -10.83 -7.62
CA ASP A 194 9.64 -10.30 -8.57
C ASP A 194 8.38 -11.17 -8.54
N ALA A 195 7.22 -10.56 -8.72
CA ALA A 195 5.96 -11.28 -8.89
C ALA A 195 5.82 -11.79 -10.34
N ILE A 196 5.27 -13.02 -10.51
CA ILE A 196 5.05 -13.67 -11.81
C ILE A 196 3.61 -14.10 -12.00
#